data_756ea161fac870787da39ac2f56b4079
#
_entry.id   756ea161fac870787da39ac2f56b4079
#
_cell.length_a   1.000
_cell.length_b   1.000
_cell.length_c   1.000
_cell.angle_alpha   90.00
_cell.angle_beta   90.00
_cell.angle_gamma   90.00
#
_symmetry.space_group_name_H-M   'P 1'
#
loop_
_entity.id
_entity.type
_entity.pdbx_description
1 polymer ?
#
loop_
_entity_poly.entity_id
_entity_poly.type
_entity_poly.pdbx_seq_one_letter_code
_entity_poly.pdbx_strand_id
1 'polypeptide(L)'
;AVAEAFMAEGVSAAVISGDMASTERSDLIARFDRGDIQVLDNCMVLTEGFDSQPVGCIGILRPMLHKGTFIQAVGRGLRRVDPERYPGIIKTDCIVLDFAGAALRHGSLEQDISLDEDEPPAGAQPWKTCPSCEAELPLGASICDFCGHEFARAVSESQVLTSFEMTEIA
;
A
#
# COMPACT_ATOMS: atom_id res chain seq x y z
N ALA A 1 14.90 -1.80 -7.48
CA ALA A 1 13.70 -1.26 -6.83
C ALA A 1 12.43 -1.76 -7.52
N VAL A 2 11.23 -1.44 -6.98
CA VAL A 2 9.95 -1.95 -7.51
C VAL A 2 9.72 -1.47 -8.94
N ALA A 3 9.91 -0.18 -9.22
CA ALA A 3 9.76 0.38 -10.56
C ALA A 3 10.68 -0.29 -11.59
N GLU A 4 11.90 -0.66 -11.24
CA GLU A 4 12.85 -1.36 -12.13
C GLU A 4 12.33 -2.76 -12.50
N ALA A 5 11.70 -3.47 -11.56
CA ALA A 5 11.09 -4.76 -11.83
C ALA A 5 9.94 -4.63 -12.85
N PHE A 6 9.08 -3.62 -12.71
CA PHE A 6 8.04 -3.34 -13.71
C PHE A 6 8.61 -3.00 -15.07
N MET A 7 9.66 -2.17 -15.12
CA MET A 7 10.31 -1.81 -16.38
C MET A 7 10.98 -3.02 -17.06
N ALA A 8 11.52 -3.96 -16.29
CA ALA A 8 12.08 -5.19 -16.83
C ALA A 8 11.03 -6.07 -17.52
N GLU A 9 9.78 -5.99 -17.08
CA GLU A 9 8.62 -6.67 -17.68
C GLU A 9 7.94 -5.84 -18.80
N GLY A 10 8.54 -4.72 -19.20
CA GLY A 10 8.01 -3.86 -20.26
C GLY A 10 6.89 -2.92 -19.83
N VAL A 11 6.65 -2.76 -18.53
CA VAL A 11 5.65 -1.84 -17.98
C VAL A 11 6.31 -0.49 -17.69
N SER A 12 5.71 0.60 -18.20
CA SER A 12 6.25 1.94 -17.94
C SER A 12 6.06 2.31 -16.46
N ALA A 13 7.17 2.53 -15.75
CA ALA A 13 7.16 2.84 -14.34
C ALA A 13 8.10 3.99 -13.99
N ALA A 14 7.79 4.73 -12.93
CA ALA A 14 8.66 5.76 -12.39
C ALA A 14 8.62 5.77 -10.86
N VAL A 15 9.65 6.35 -10.26
CA VAL A 15 9.76 6.53 -8.80
C VAL A 15 9.64 8.01 -8.47
N ILE A 16 8.84 8.32 -7.44
CA ILE A 16 8.81 9.65 -6.81
C ILE A 16 9.43 9.56 -5.43
N SER A 17 10.48 10.35 -5.19
CA SER A 17 11.15 10.47 -3.89
C SER A 17 10.96 11.84 -3.26
N GLY A 18 11.24 11.94 -1.94
CA GLY A 18 11.10 13.19 -1.17
C GLY A 18 12.06 14.29 -1.62
N ASP A 19 13.23 13.91 -2.05
CA ASP A 19 14.36 14.76 -2.46
C ASP A 19 14.22 15.27 -3.91
N MET A 20 13.24 14.75 -4.66
CA MET A 20 12.99 15.16 -6.03
C MET A 20 12.50 16.61 -6.13
N ALA A 21 13.00 17.35 -7.11
CA ALA A 21 12.54 18.71 -7.37
C ALA A 21 11.03 18.74 -7.66
N SER A 22 10.34 19.79 -7.21
CA SER A 22 8.88 19.91 -7.37
C SER A 22 8.44 19.91 -8.84
N THR A 23 9.25 20.49 -9.72
CA THR A 23 9.01 20.52 -11.17
C THR A 23 9.08 19.13 -11.79
N GLU A 24 10.08 18.35 -11.43
CA GLU A 24 10.26 16.98 -11.91
C GLU A 24 9.12 16.08 -11.42
N ARG A 25 8.76 16.21 -10.13
CA ARG A 25 7.61 15.50 -9.54
C ARG A 25 6.32 15.82 -10.28
N SER A 26 6.07 17.08 -10.57
CA SER A 26 4.87 17.51 -11.30
C SER A 26 4.83 16.95 -12.72
N ASP A 27 5.97 16.84 -13.41
CA ASP A 27 6.05 16.23 -14.74
C ASP A 27 5.72 14.74 -14.70
N LEU A 28 6.29 14.00 -13.72
CA LEU A 28 5.99 12.57 -13.56
C LEU A 28 4.52 12.31 -13.26
N ILE A 29 3.90 13.14 -12.42
CA ILE A 29 2.46 13.05 -12.12
C ILE A 29 1.64 13.33 -13.37
N ALA A 30 1.99 14.37 -14.13
CA ALA A 30 1.28 14.69 -15.36
C ALA A 30 1.41 13.60 -16.43
N ARG A 31 2.56 12.93 -16.53
CA ARG A 31 2.78 11.78 -17.41
C ARG A 31 1.98 10.56 -16.95
N PHE A 32 1.89 10.33 -15.65
CA PHE A 32 1.06 9.28 -15.07
C PHE A 32 -0.43 9.55 -15.35
N ASP A 33 -0.91 10.78 -15.18
CA ASP A 33 -2.30 11.18 -15.46
C ASP A 33 -2.68 10.97 -16.93
N ARG A 34 -1.72 11.12 -17.86
CA ARG A 34 -1.94 10.86 -19.30
C ARG A 34 -1.81 9.39 -19.69
N GLY A 35 -1.36 8.53 -18.77
CA GLY A 35 -1.10 7.12 -19.05
C GLY A 35 0.25 6.83 -19.70
N ASP A 36 1.15 7.82 -19.85
CA ASP A 36 2.51 7.63 -20.36
C ASP A 36 3.35 6.79 -19.37
N ILE A 37 3.00 6.86 -18.09
CA ILE A 37 3.54 6.06 -16.99
C ILE A 37 2.38 5.25 -16.43
N GLN A 38 2.53 3.92 -16.38
CA GLN A 38 1.50 3.00 -15.89
C GLN A 38 1.63 2.73 -14.38
N VAL A 39 2.86 2.77 -13.85
CA VAL A 39 3.12 2.51 -12.43
C VAL A 39 3.93 3.64 -11.83
N LEU A 40 3.44 4.21 -10.73
CA LEU A 40 4.11 5.25 -9.97
C LEU A 40 4.47 4.72 -8.59
N ASP A 41 5.76 4.42 -8.38
CA ASP A 41 6.29 3.95 -7.11
C ASP A 41 6.68 5.15 -6.23
N ASN A 42 6.28 5.12 -4.96
CA ASN A 42 6.61 6.20 -4.04
C ASN A 42 6.76 5.70 -2.59
N CYS A 43 7.55 6.41 -1.81
CA CYS A 43 7.67 6.20 -0.37
C CYS A 43 7.15 7.43 0.38
N MET A 44 5.88 7.39 0.82
CA MET A 44 5.21 8.42 1.64
C MET A 44 5.08 9.82 0.99
N VAL A 45 5.55 10.00 -0.25
CA VAL A 45 5.59 11.33 -0.90
C VAL A 45 4.23 11.74 -1.46
N LEU A 46 3.43 10.76 -1.89
CA LEU A 46 2.11 10.99 -2.47
C LEU A 46 0.97 10.92 -1.44
N THR A 47 1.30 10.96 -0.14
CA THR A 47 0.29 11.00 0.93
C THR A 47 -0.44 12.34 1.01
N GLU A 48 0.17 13.43 0.51
CA GLU A 48 -0.44 14.76 0.46
C GLU A 48 -0.34 15.35 -0.96
N GLY A 49 -1.37 16.08 -1.37
CA GLY A 49 -1.38 16.83 -2.64
C GLY A 49 -1.49 16.03 -3.94
N PHE A 50 -1.46 14.69 -3.89
CA PHE A 50 -1.63 13.87 -5.08
C PHE A 50 -3.12 13.69 -5.41
N ASP A 51 -3.53 14.14 -6.61
CA ASP A 51 -4.92 14.09 -7.09
C ASP A 51 -4.99 13.52 -8.51
N SER A 52 -4.58 12.27 -8.68
CA SER A 52 -4.81 11.52 -9.90
C SER A 52 -6.04 10.65 -9.74
N GLN A 53 -7.09 10.93 -10.51
CA GLN A 53 -8.36 10.22 -10.43
C GLN A 53 -8.36 8.89 -11.21
N PRO A 54 -7.62 8.74 -12.32
CA PRO A 54 -7.58 7.49 -13.10
C PRO A 54 -6.95 6.28 -12.41
N VAL A 55 -6.43 6.43 -11.19
CA VAL A 55 -5.79 5.33 -10.46
C VAL A 55 -6.76 4.16 -10.27
N GLY A 56 -6.53 3.06 -10.95
CA GLY A 56 -7.35 1.84 -10.90
C GLY A 56 -6.77 0.75 -9.98
N CYS A 57 -5.54 0.93 -9.48
CA CYS A 57 -4.91 -0.04 -8.59
C CYS A 57 -4.00 0.65 -7.58
N ILE A 58 -4.02 0.18 -6.33
CA ILE A 58 -3.12 0.61 -5.25
C ILE A 58 -2.37 -0.62 -4.75
N GLY A 59 -1.03 -0.59 -4.84
CA GLY A 59 -0.15 -1.60 -4.23
C GLY A 59 0.40 -1.14 -2.89
N ILE A 60 0.11 -1.85 -1.82
CA ILE A 60 0.65 -1.59 -0.48
C ILE A 60 1.79 -2.56 -0.24
N LEU A 61 3.03 -2.08 -0.35
CA LEU A 61 4.25 -2.88 -0.28
C LEU A 61 4.97 -2.77 1.07
N ARG A 62 4.50 -1.90 1.96
CA ARG A 62 5.08 -1.67 3.28
C ARG A 62 3.99 -1.66 4.36
N PRO A 63 4.30 -2.09 5.58
CA PRO A 63 3.36 -1.99 6.69
C PRO A 63 2.90 -0.56 6.93
N MET A 64 1.60 -0.39 7.14
CA MET A 64 0.99 0.88 7.53
C MET A 64 0.61 0.79 9.01
N LEU A 65 1.31 1.54 9.87
CA LEU A 65 1.11 1.46 11.31
C LEU A 65 -0.18 2.15 11.77
N HIS A 66 -0.59 3.20 11.05
CA HIS A 66 -1.77 4.00 11.40
C HIS A 66 -2.92 3.77 10.42
N LYS A 67 -4.12 3.51 10.95
CA LYS A 67 -5.35 3.34 10.16
C LYS A 67 -5.62 4.53 9.24
N GLY A 68 -5.39 5.76 9.73
CA GLY A 68 -5.54 6.98 8.94
C GLY A 68 -4.67 6.99 7.67
N THR A 69 -3.41 6.53 7.76
CA THR A 69 -2.50 6.43 6.61
C THR A 69 -3.00 5.40 5.60
N PHE A 70 -3.50 4.25 6.08
CA PHE A 70 -4.11 3.22 5.23
C PHE A 70 -5.33 3.76 4.48
N ILE A 71 -6.26 4.40 5.19
CA ILE A 71 -7.47 5.00 4.60
C ILE A 71 -7.10 6.07 3.57
N GLN A 72 -6.12 6.94 3.88
CA GLN A 72 -5.66 7.98 2.94
C GLN A 72 -5.05 7.37 1.67
N ALA A 73 -4.23 6.33 1.80
CA ALA A 73 -3.62 5.66 0.66
C ALA A 73 -4.68 5.04 -0.26
N VAL A 74 -5.59 4.24 0.31
CA VAL A 74 -6.66 3.59 -0.46
C VAL A 74 -7.67 4.60 -1.01
N GLY A 75 -8.02 5.62 -0.22
CA GLY A 75 -8.92 6.70 -0.62
C GLY A 75 -8.50 7.43 -1.90
N ARG A 76 -7.20 7.41 -2.24
CA ARG A 76 -6.72 7.97 -3.51
C ARG A 76 -7.16 7.14 -4.71
N GLY A 77 -7.19 5.82 -4.56
CA GLY A 77 -7.71 4.93 -5.60
C GLY A 77 -9.23 4.94 -5.69
N LEU A 78 -9.95 5.29 -4.64
CA LEU A 78 -11.42 5.30 -4.62
C LEU A 78 -12.04 6.57 -5.23
N ARG A 79 -11.23 7.54 -5.65
CA ARG A 79 -11.75 8.76 -6.27
C ARG A 79 -12.46 8.46 -7.57
N ARG A 80 -13.60 9.10 -7.77
CA ARG A 80 -14.33 9.07 -9.04
C ARG A 80 -13.59 9.86 -10.09
N VAL A 81 -13.66 9.40 -11.35
CA VAL A 81 -13.09 10.11 -12.49
C VAL A 81 -14.08 11.19 -12.93
N ASP A 82 -13.59 12.41 -13.02
CA ASP A 82 -14.31 13.52 -13.62
C ASP A 82 -14.22 13.40 -15.16
N PRO A 83 -15.35 13.19 -15.87
CA PRO A 83 -15.34 12.98 -17.31
C PRO A 83 -14.94 14.23 -18.09
N GLU A 84 -15.05 15.44 -17.51
CA GLU A 84 -14.59 16.67 -18.14
C GLU A 84 -13.07 16.79 -18.13
N ARG A 85 -12.45 16.36 -17.00
CA ARG A 85 -10.99 16.37 -16.82
C ARG A 85 -10.31 15.17 -17.51
N TYR A 86 -10.98 14.03 -17.55
CA TYR A 86 -10.43 12.78 -18.09
C TYR A 86 -11.39 12.15 -19.11
N PRO A 87 -11.57 12.77 -20.29
CA PRO A 87 -12.51 12.29 -21.29
C PRO A 87 -12.13 10.89 -21.80
N GLY A 88 -13.11 10.00 -21.82
CA GLY A 88 -12.93 8.62 -22.30
C GLY A 88 -12.37 7.63 -21.29
N ILE A 89 -12.04 8.06 -20.06
CA ILE A 89 -11.65 7.14 -18.99
C ILE A 89 -12.90 6.69 -18.22
N ILE A 90 -13.12 5.37 -18.22
CA ILE A 90 -14.17 4.74 -17.43
C ILE A 90 -13.50 3.97 -16.27
N LYS A 91 -13.84 4.34 -15.06
CA LYS A 91 -13.37 3.68 -13.85
C LYS A 91 -14.57 3.38 -12.96
N THR A 92 -14.82 2.10 -12.70
CA THR A 92 -15.93 1.61 -11.86
C THR A 92 -15.47 1.25 -10.46
N ASP A 93 -14.19 0.87 -10.31
CA ASP A 93 -13.62 0.32 -9.09
C ASP A 93 -12.14 0.69 -8.93
N CYS A 94 -11.53 0.20 -7.86
CA CYS A 94 -10.09 0.24 -7.63
C CYS A 94 -9.66 -1.05 -6.94
N ILE A 95 -8.67 -1.71 -7.50
CA ILE A 95 -8.06 -2.91 -6.92
C ILE A 95 -7.03 -2.48 -5.87
N VAL A 96 -7.12 -3.05 -4.66
CA VAL A 96 -6.11 -2.87 -3.61
C VAL A 96 -5.33 -4.16 -3.45
N LEU A 97 -4.05 -4.11 -3.79
CA LEU A 97 -3.11 -5.22 -3.60
C LEU A 97 -2.34 -4.98 -2.30
N ASP A 98 -2.73 -5.67 -1.25
CA ASP A 98 -2.13 -5.51 0.08
C ASP A 98 -1.11 -6.62 0.36
N PHE A 99 0.16 -6.37 0.05
CA PHE A 99 1.28 -7.27 0.34
C PHE A 99 1.81 -7.14 1.76
N ALA A 100 1.38 -6.12 2.49
CA ALA A 100 1.90 -5.78 3.81
C ALA A 100 0.92 -6.08 4.96
N GLY A 101 -0.27 -6.60 4.65
CA GLY A 101 -1.28 -6.97 5.65
C GLY A 101 -1.95 -5.77 6.33
N ALA A 102 -2.01 -4.61 5.68
CA ALA A 102 -2.64 -3.42 6.26
C ALA A 102 -4.15 -3.62 6.48
N ALA A 103 -4.84 -4.28 5.55
CA ALA A 103 -6.26 -4.62 5.69
C ALA A 103 -6.51 -5.61 6.84
N LEU A 104 -5.61 -6.58 7.03
CA LEU A 104 -5.68 -7.51 8.16
C LEU A 104 -5.49 -6.79 9.50
N ARG A 105 -4.59 -5.78 9.53
CA ARG A 105 -4.30 -5.01 10.74
C ARG A 105 -5.42 -4.04 11.09
N HIS A 106 -5.94 -3.30 10.12
CA HIS A 106 -6.84 -2.17 10.34
C HIS A 106 -8.32 -2.50 10.11
N GLY A 107 -8.61 -3.69 9.59
CA GLY A 107 -9.97 -4.10 9.23
C GLY A 107 -10.46 -3.49 7.91
N SER A 108 -11.76 -3.69 7.62
CA SER A 108 -12.41 -3.14 6.44
C SER A 108 -12.41 -1.60 6.45
N LEU A 109 -12.37 -1.01 5.26
CA LEU A 109 -12.53 0.45 5.07
C LEU A 109 -13.94 0.94 5.36
N GLU A 110 -14.92 0.03 5.33
CA GLU A 110 -16.35 0.32 5.59
C GLU A 110 -16.71 0.32 7.08
N GLN A 111 -15.78 -0.06 7.95
CA GLN A 111 -16.04 -0.03 9.39
C GLN A 111 -16.09 1.41 9.89
N ASP A 112 -17.11 1.70 10.68
CA ASP A 112 -17.21 2.96 11.42
C ASP A 112 -15.96 3.15 12.28
N ILE A 113 -15.29 4.28 12.08
CA ILE A 113 -14.11 4.64 12.85
C ILE A 113 -14.58 5.41 14.07
N SER A 114 -14.53 4.79 15.24
CA SER A 114 -14.54 5.53 16.50
C SER A 114 -13.21 6.25 16.65
N LEU A 115 -13.24 7.57 16.73
CA LEU A 115 -12.03 8.37 16.95
C LEU A 115 -11.54 8.29 18.41
N ASP A 116 -12.33 7.69 19.29
CA ASP A 116 -12.08 7.61 20.72
C ASP A 116 -11.51 6.25 21.17
N GLU A 117 -11.33 5.28 20.27
CA GLU A 117 -10.84 3.95 20.60
C GLU A 117 -9.41 3.73 20.09
N ASP A 118 -8.47 3.76 21.03
CA ASP A 118 -7.07 3.32 20.84
C ASP A 118 -6.91 1.78 20.81
N GLU A 119 -8.00 1.00 20.80
CA GLU A 119 -7.94 -0.45 20.79
C GLU A 119 -7.96 -1.02 19.36
N PRO A 120 -6.96 -1.84 18.99
CA PRO A 120 -7.01 -2.58 17.74
C PRO A 120 -8.17 -3.58 17.76
N PRO A 121 -8.92 -3.75 16.66
CA PRO A 121 -10.06 -4.65 16.60
C PRO A 121 -9.63 -6.08 16.98
N ALA A 122 -10.43 -6.72 17.84
CA ALA A 122 -10.21 -8.09 18.29
C ALA A 122 -10.17 -9.04 17.08
N GLY A 123 -9.00 -9.62 16.81
CA GLY A 123 -8.77 -10.56 15.70
C GLY A 123 -7.61 -10.22 14.78
N ALA A 124 -7.06 -9.01 14.84
CA ALA A 124 -5.97 -8.59 13.99
C ALA A 124 -4.61 -8.78 14.68
N GLN A 125 -4.04 -9.97 14.64
CA GLN A 125 -2.67 -10.16 15.09
C GLN A 125 -1.78 -10.97 14.13
N PRO A 126 -1.39 -10.43 13.00
CA PRO A 126 -0.20 -10.93 12.33
C PRO A 126 1.07 -10.16 12.71
N TRP A 127 1.08 -9.43 13.83
CA TRP A 127 2.23 -8.61 14.27
C TRP A 127 2.85 -9.20 15.51
N LYS A 128 4.18 -9.08 15.64
CA LYS A 128 4.96 -9.40 16.83
C LYS A 128 5.76 -8.18 17.28
N THR A 129 5.94 -8.06 18.58
CA THR A 129 6.78 -7.01 19.16
C THR A 129 8.21 -7.50 19.26
N CYS A 130 9.17 -6.68 18.85
CA CYS A 130 10.58 -6.99 19.01
C CYS A 130 10.96 -6.92 20.49
N PRO A 131 11.54 -8.00 21.07
CA PRO A 131 11.90 -8.00 22.49
C PRO A 131 13.09 -7.09 22.82
N SER A 132 13.81 -6.61 21.81
CA SER A 132 15.01 -5.79 21.98
C SER A 132 14.73 -4.27 21.88
N CYS A 133 13.78 -3.85 21.03
CA CYS A 133 13.52 -2.42 20.79
C CYS A 133 12.02 -2.07 20.77
N GLU A 134 11.16 -3.02 21.14
CA GLU A 134 9.70 -2.89 21.22
C GLU A 134 9.01 -2.47 19.91
N ALA A 135 9.74 -2.47 18.78
CA ALA A 135 9.14 -2.19 17.48
C ALA A 135 8.15 -3.29 17.08
N GLU A 136 7.02 -2.90 16.53
CA GLU A 136 6.05 -3.83 15.96
C GLU A 136 6.49 -4.25 14.56
N LEU A 137 6.48 -5.56 14.31
CA LEU A 137 6.97 -6.18 13.09
C LEU A 137 5.95 -7.20 12.58
N PRO A 138 5.90 -7.45 11.26
CA PRO A 138 5.14 -8.58 10.73
C PRO A 138 5.53 -9.89 11.39
N LEU A 139 4.57 -10.77 11.64
CA LEU A 139 4.82 -12.06 12.32
C LEU A 139 5.89 -12.90 11.62
N GLY A 140 5.98 -12.80 10.28
CA GLY A 140 6.96 -13.50 9.44
C GLY A 140 8.36 -12.88 9.40
N ALA A 141 8.58 -11.70 10.02
CA ALA A 141 9.91 -11.09 10.01
C ALA A 141 10.92 -11.98 10.75
N SER A 142 12.02 -12.32 10.11
CA SER A 142 13.11 -13.12 10.69
C SER A 142 14.17 -12.26 11.39
N ILE A 143 14.25 -10.98 11.00
CA ILE A 143 15.17 -9.98 11.55
C ILE A 143 14.37 -8.70 11.80
N CYS A 144 14.69 -7.99 12.86
CA CYS A 144 14.11 -6.68 13.14
C CYS A 144 14.82 -5.62 12.32
N ASP A 145 14.09 -4.94 11.44
CA ASP A 145 14.63 -3.88 10.58
C ASP A 145 15.12 -2.64 11.36
N PHE A 146 14.70 -2.49 12.63
CA PHE A 146 15.04 -1.33 13.46
C PHE A 146 16.30 -1.55 14.31
N CYS A 147 16.51 -2.77 14.85
CA CYS A 147 17.63 -3.02 15.77
C CYS A 147 18.47 -4.24 15.40
N GLY A 148 18.15 -4.96 14.31
CA GLY A 148 18.88 -6.14 13.88
C GLY A 148 18.65 -7.41 14.73
N HIS A 149 17.67 -7.40 15.66
CA HIS A 149 17.36 -8.58 16.47
C HIS A 149 16.86 -9.73 15.58
N GLU A 150 17.52 -10.89 15.66
CA GLU A 150 17.13 -12.10 14.94
C GLU A 150 16.09 -12.89 15.74
N PHE A 151 14.95 -13.20 15.09
CA PHE A 151 13.91 -14.03 15.67
C PHE A 151 14.20 -15.51 15.38
N ALA A 152 14.08 -16.35 16.39
CA ALA A 152 14.15 -17.80 16.19
C ALA A 152 13.08 -18.22 15.15
N ARG A 153 13.52 -18.91 14.11
CA ARG A 153 12.60 -19.46 13.10
C ARG A 153 11.74 -20.52 13.78
N ALA A 154 10.45 -20.24 13.99
CA ALA A 154 9.51 -21.29 14.28
C ALA A 154 9.49 -22.23 13.04
N VAL A 155 9.98 -23.45 13.19
CA VAL A 155 9.83 -24.50 12.19
C VAL A 155 8.37 -24.92 12.26
N SER A 156 7.48 -24.19 11.58
CA SER A 156 6.15 -24.69 11.29
C SER A 156 6.29 -25.63 10.09
N GLU A 157 5.83 -26.85 10.23
CA GLU A 157 5.60 -27.75 9.11
C GLU A 157 4.82 -26.96 8.05
N SER A 158 5.42 -26.82 6.87
CA SER A 158 4.86 -26.06 5.75
C SER A 158 3.53 -26.66 5.36
N GLN A 159 2.44 -26.02 5.76
CA GLN A 159 1.18 -26.19 5.02
C GLN A 159 1.40 -25.51 3.67
N VAL A 160 1.62 -26.32 2.66
CA VAL A 160 1.60 -25.88 1.27
C VAL A 160 0.18 -25.40 1.00
N LEU A 161 -0.01 -24.09 0.94
CA LEU A 161 -1.27 -23.50 0.48
C LEU A 161 -1.40 -23.82 -1.00
N THR A 162 -2.19 -24.83 -1.33
CA THR A 162 -2.42 -25.32 -2.70
C THR A 162 -3.53 -24.56 -3.43
N SER A 163 -4.18 -23.59 -2.80
CA SER A 163 -5.17 -22.74 -3.48
C SER A 163 -5.19 -21.34 -2.86
N PHE A 164 -5.04 -20.32 -3.70
CA PHE A 164 -5.37 -18.94 -3.36
C PHE A 164 -6.85 -18.72 -3.69
N GLU A 165 -7.70 -18.67 -2.69
CA GLU A 165 -9.03 -18.09 -2.86
C GLU A 165 -8.90 -16.57 -2.73
N MET A 166 -9.13 -15.87 -3.84
CA MET A 166 -9.31 -14.42 -3.78
C MET A 166 -10.66 -14.14 -3.15
N THR A 167 -10.65 -13.55 -1.96
CA THR A 167 -11.87 -13.08 -1.31
C THR A 167 -12.18 -11.67 -1.81
N GLU A 168 -13.30 -11.49 -2.48
CA GLU A 168 -13.82 -10.17 -2.79
C GLU A 168 -14.22 -9.49 -1.48
N ILE A 169 -13.60 -8.35 -1.20
CA ILE A 169 -13.96 -7.53 -0.05
C ILE A 169 -15.04 -6.55 -0.55
N ALA A 170 -16.28 -6.86 -0.21
CA ALA A 170 -17.42 -5.98 -0.48
C ALA A 170 -17.43 -4.77 0.47
#